data_6e0dc91a46c60bfbd9603b4f0e7930c5
#
_entry.id   6e0dc91a46c60bfbd9603b4f0e7930c5
#
_cell.length_a   1.000
_cell.length_b   1.000
_cell.length_c   1.000
_cell.angle_alpha   90.00
_cell.angle_beta   90.00
_cell.angle_gamma   90.00
#
_symmetry.space_group_name_H-M   'P 1'
#
loop_
_entity.id
_entity.type
_entity.pdbx_description
1 polymer ?
#
loop_
_entity_poly.entity_id
_entity_poly.type
_entity_poly.pdbx_seq_one_letter_code
_entity_poly.pdbx_strand_id
1 'polypeptide(L)'
;MVKMETQTQLPVLALVRDLMFSSKITATARAVGAEVKVVRDPAQLTGQAGRILLVDLNLPGAIDAAAQWRQNNSDVNVVGFVSHVDTKTIQEARDAGLTQIMARSGFVEALPELIRPRNG
;
A
#
# COMPACT_ATOMS: atom_id res chain seq x y z
N MET A 1 -10.78 27.71 1.27
CA MET A 1 -11.02 27.22 1.76
C MET A 1 -11.13 25.83 1.67
N VAL A 2 -11.86 25.18 1.38
CA VAL A 2 -11.98 23.82 1.41
C VAL A 2 -11.09 23.02 0.57
N LYS A 3 -10.31 23.60 -0.24
CA LYS A 3 -9.47 22.88 -1.04
C LYS A 3 -8.44 22.15 -0.35
N MET A 4 -7.95 22.61 0.73
CA MET A 4 -6.90 21.97 1.42
C MET A 4 -7.30 20.65 1.97
N GLU A 5 -8.54 20.50 2.32
CA GLU A 5 -9.00 19.26 2.84
C GLU A 5 -9.00 18.17 1.84
N THR A 6 -9.12 18.51 0.59
CA THR A 6 -9.15 17.51 -0.46
C THR A 6 -7.88 16.71 -0.51
N GLN A 7 -6.74 17.33 -0.26
CA GLN A 7 -5.50 16.60 -0.34
C GLN A 7 -5.29 15.68 0.81
N THR A 8 -5.80 16.05 2.00
CA THR A 8 -5.61 15.18 3.13
C THR A 8 -6.54 13.99 3.08
N GLN A 9 -7.44 13.97 2.11
CA GLN A 9 -8.40 12.89 2.00
C GLN A 9 -8.10 11.93 0.88
N LEU A 10 -6.89 11.94 0.37
CA LEU A 10 -6.51 10.93 -0.59
C LEU A 10 -6.61 9.56 0.08
N PRO A 11 -7.04 8.55 -0.66
CA PRO A 11 -7.24 7.24 -0.05
C PRO A 11 -5.93 6.50 0.16
N VAL A 12 -6.01 5.46 0.98
CA VAL A 12 -4.98 4.45 1.07
C VAL A 12 -5.13 3.60 -0.20
N LEU A 13 -4.03 3.35 -0.90
CA LEU A 13 -4.07 2.45 -2.05
C LEU A 13 -3.58 1.09 -1.59
N ALA A 14 -4.25 0.03 -2.00
CA ALA A 14 -3.84 -1.32 -1.63
C ALA A 14 -3.77 -2.18 -2.89
N LEU A 15 -2.56 -2.51 -3.31
CA LEU A 15 -2.35 -3.36 -4.49
C LEU A 15 -2.35 -4.80 -4.01
N VAL A 16 -3.52 -5.41 -4.02
CA VAL A 16 -3.74 -6.74 -3.48
C VAL A 16 -4.79 -7.44 -4.31
N ARG A 17 -4.55 -8.68 -4.70
CA ARG A 17 -5.52 -9.42 -5.50
C ARG A 17 -6.36 -10.38 -4.67
N ASP A 18 -5.81 -10.88 -3.55
CA ASP A 18 -6.51 -11.82 -2.69
C ASP A 18 -7.72 -11.14 -2.07
N LEU A 19 -8.91 -11.68 -2.32
CA LEU A 19 -10.15 -11.09 -1.84
C LEU A 19 -10.27 -11.11 -0.33
N MET A 20 -9.84 -12.17 0.31
CA MET A 20 -9.94 -12.24 1.76
C MET A 20 -9.03 -11.25 2.43
N PHE A 21 -7.83 -11.09 1.91
CA PHE A 21 -6.90 -10.16 2.50
C PHE A 21 -7.31 -8.72 2.23
N SER A 22 -7.81 -8.43 1.02
CA SER A 22 -8.27 -7.08 0.73
C SER A 22 -9.48 -6.73 1.59
N SER A 23 -10.33 -7.71 1.91
CA SER A 23 -11.45 -7.47 2.80
C SER A 23 -10.97 -7.12 4.20
N LYS A 24 -9.90 -7.77 4.65
CA LYS A 24 -9.34 -7.47 5.96
C LYS A 24 -8.78 -6.05 5.99
N ILE A 25 -8.11 -5.64 4.93
CA ILE A 25 -7.58 -4.28 4.85
C ILE A 25 -8.74 -3.28 4.87
N THR A 26 -9.79 -3.55 4.09
CA THR A 26 -10.94 -2.66 4.02
C THR A 26 -11.64 -2.56 5.37
N ALA A 27 -11.79 -3.68 6.07
CA ALA A 27 -12.43 -3.67 7.38
C ALA A 27 -11.61 -2.88 8.40
N THR A 28 -10.29 -3.04 8.37
CA THR A 28 -9.43 -2.29 9.27
C THR A 28 -9.50 -0.79 8.95
N ALA A 29 -9.52 -0.45 7.67
CA ALA A 29 -9.62 0.95 7.26
C ALA A 29 -10.91 1.56 7.78
N ARG A 30 -12.00 0.84 7.64
CA ARG A 30 -13.28 1.34 8.12
C ARG A 30 -13.25 1.56 9.63
N ALA A 31 -12.62 0.66 10.36
CA ALA A 31 -12.56 0.75 11.81
C ALA A 31 -11.78 1.98 12.28
N VAL A 32 -10.78 2.42 11.53
CA VAL A 32 -9.99 3.60 11.91
C VAL A 32 -10.42 4.86 11.17
N GLY A 33 -11.49 4.79 10.39
CA GLY A 33 -11.97 5.97 9.68
C GLY A 33 -11.20 6.32 8.43
N ALA A 34 -10.50 5.36 7.83
CA ALA A 34 -9.72 5.60 6.63
C ALA A 34 -10.46 5.10 5.40
N GLU A 35 -10.21 5.74 4.27
CA GLU A 35 -10.74 5.29 3.01
C GLU A 35 -9.67 4.51 2.27
N VAL A 36 -10.01 3.35 1.73
CA VAL A 36 -9.06 2.55 1.00
C VAL A 36 -9.60 2.24 -0.39
N LYS A 37 -8.71 2.29 -1.36
CA LYS A 37 -9.03 1.89 -2.72
C LYS A 37 -8.19 0.67 -3.05
N VAL A 38 -8.84 -0.43 -3.36
CA VAL A 38 -8.15 -1.66 -3.69
C VAL A 38 -7.86 -1.68 -5.18
N VAL A 39 -6.61 -1.94 -5.53
CA VAL A 39 -6.16 -2.08 -6.92
C VAL A 39 -5.73 -3.52 -7.06
N ARG A 40 -6.35 -4.24 -7.98
CA ARG A 40 -6.11 -5.68 -8.09
C ARG A 40 -5.12 -6.07 -9.15
N ASP A 41 -4.78 -5.16 -10.04
CA ASP A 41 -3.88 -5.41 -11.13
C ASP A 41 -2.76 -4.37 -11.07
N PRO A 42 -1.49 -4.78 -11.05
CA PRO A 42 -0.39 -3.81 -11.01
C PRO A 42 -0.47 -2.76 -12.12
N ALA A 43 -0.97 -3.13 -13.29
CA ALA A 43 -1.07 -2.18 -14.40
C ALA A 43 -2.04 -1.05 -14.10
N GLN A 44 -2.96 -1.26 -13.19
CA GLN A 44 -3.95 -0.24 -12.84
C GLN A 44 -3.45 0.74 -11.80
N LEU A 45 -2.24 0.54 -11.28
CA LEU A 45 -1.70 1.43 -10.28
C LEU A 45 -1.27 2.77 -10.87
N THR A 46 -0.87 2.77 -12.11
CA THR A 46 -0.42 3.97 -12.79
C THR A 46 -1.50 5.04 -12.78
N GLY A 47 -1.13 6.23 -12.35
CA GLY A 47 -2.09 7.34 -12.34
C GLY A 47 -2.98 7.41 -11.12
N GLN A 48 -2.91 6.43 -10.24
CA GLN A 48 -3.71 6.48 -9.02
C GLN A 48 -3.06 7.43 -8.01
N ALA A 49 -3.87 8.17 -7.30
CA ALA A 49 -3.37 9.06 -6.24
C ALA A 49 -3.72 8.45 -4.89
N GLY A 50 -2.78 8.48 -3.98
CA GLY A 50 -3.01 7.96 -2.65
C GLY A 50 -2.04 8.55 -1.65
N ARG A 51 -2.40 8.46 -0.38
CA ARG A 51 -1.54 8.99 0.69
C ARG A 51 -0.58 7.94 1.24
N ILE A 52 -0.81 6.69 0.90
CA ILE A 52 0.10 5.59 1.24
C ILE A 52 -0.24 4.44 0.30
N LEU A 53 0.76 3.66 -0.07
CA LEU A 53 0.55 2.48 -0.90
C LEU A 53 0.94 1.24 -0.11
N LEU A 54 0.02 0.30 -0.02
CA LEU A 54 0.26 -1.01 0.57
C LEU A 54 0.33 -1.98 -0.59
N VAL A 55 1.36 -2.82 -0.63
CA VAL A 55 1.53 -3.66 -1.81
C VAL A 55 1.94 -5.09 -1.43
N ASP A 56 1.24 -6.05 -2.04
CA ASP A 56 1.58 -7.46 -1.92
C ASP A 56 2.75 -7.73 -2.86
N LEU A 57 3.93 -7.90 -2.30
CA LEU A 57 5.14 -8.07 -3.10
C LEU A 57 5.21 -9.41 -3.82
N ASN A 58 4.40 -10.38 -3.42
CA ASN A 58 4.36 -11.68 -4.11
C ASN A 58 3.49 -11.65 -5.35
N LEU A 59 2.73 -10.59 -5.55
CA LEU A 59 1.89 -10.47 -6.74
C LEU A 59 2.79 -10.17 -7.94
N PRO A 60 2.71 -10.96 -9.02
CA PRO A 60 3.57 -10.72 -10.18
C PRO A 60 3.41 -9.31 -10.73
N GLY A 61 4.51 -8.64 -10.95
CA GLY A 61 4.52 -7.27 -11.47
C GLY A 61 4.34 -6.20 -10.42
N ALA A 62 4.08 -6.58 -9.16
CA ALA A 62 3.79 -5.59 -8.13
C ALA A 62 5.02 -4.78 -7.74
N ILE A 63 6.19 -5.39 -7.69
CA ILE A 63 7.41 -4.69 -7.30
C ILE A 63 7.71 -3.56 -8.28
N ASP A 64 7.67 -3.88 -9.58
CA ASP A 64 7.95 -2.88 -10.61
C ASP A 64 6.91 -1.78 -10.60
N ALA A 65 5.65 -2.14 -10.45
CA ALA A 65 4.58 -1.16 -10.42
C ALA A 65 4.71 -0.23 -9.22
N ALA A 66 5.03 -0.80 -8.06
CA ALA A 66 5.17 0.00 -6.84
C ALA A 66 6.37 0.93 -6.93
N ALA A 67 7.49 0.43 -7.49
CA ALA A 67 8.68 1.24 -7.63
C ALA A 67 8.43 2.43 -8.56
N GLN A 68 7.72 2.18 -9.66
CA GLN A 68 7.41 3.23 -10.60
C GLN A 68 6.44 4.23 -9.99
N TRP A 69 5.45 3.74 -9.27
CA TRP A 69 4.49 4.61 -8.60
C TRP A 69 5.20 5.51 -7.58
N ARG A 70 6.16 4.92 -6.84
CA ARG A 70 6.89 5.68 -5.84
C ARG A 70 7.70 6.81 -6.46
N GLN A 71 8.25 6.59 -7.66
CA GLN A 71 9.00 7.64 -8.33
C GLN A 71 8.13 8.84 -8.65
N ASN A 72 6.86 8.60 -8.96
CA ASN A 72 5.94 9.67 -9.29
C ASN A 72 5.25 10.24 -8.05
N ASN A 73 5.49 9.65 -6.89
CA ASN A 73 4.86 10.08 -5.64
C ASN A 73 5.90 10.01 -4.53
N SER A 74 6.98 10.75 -4.70
CA SER A 74 8.17 10.58 -3.87
C SER A 74 7.97 10.90 -2.40
N ASP A 75 6.94 11.67 -2.08
CA ASP A 75 6.67 12.00 -0.67
C ASP A 75 5.76 11.02 0.01
N VAL A 76 5.35 9.96 -0.68
CA VAL A 76 4.35 9.04 -0.17
C VAL A 76 5.02 7.74 0.26
N ASN A 77 4.62 7.21 1.39
CA ASN A 77 5.17 5.95 1.87
C ASN A 77 4.63 4.77 1.08
N VAL A 78 5.51 3.81 0.84
CA VAL A 78 5.13 2.54 0.22
C VAL A 78 5.52 1.44 1.20
N VAL A 79 4.55 0.65 1.62
CA VAL A 79 4.78 -0.45 2.55
C VAL A 79 4.48 -1.75 1.84
N GLY A 80 5.48 -2.59 1.67
CA GLY A 80 5.30 -3.88 1.03
C GLY A 80 5.19 -4.98 2.06
N PHE A 81 4.45 -6.03 1.72
CA PHE A 81 4.42 -7.20 2.58
C PHE A 81 4.57 -8.45 1.74
N VAL A 82 5.05 -9.51 2.37
CA VAL A 82 5.21 -10.79 1.71
C VAL A 82 4.30 -11.80 2.36
N SER A 83 3.54 -12.52 1.54
CA SER A 83 2.62 -13.53 2.02
C SER A 83 3.36 -14.78 2.48
N HIS A 84 4.46 -15.12 1.81
CA HIS A 84 5.34 -16.12 2.33
C HIS A 84 6.76 -15.63 2.16
N VAL A 85 7.59 -15.98 3.09
CA VAL A 85 8.95 -15.49 3.15
C VAL A 85 9.73 -16.06 1.98
N ASP A 86 10.27 -15.16 1.19
CA ASP A 86 10.98 -15.51 -0.01
C ASP A 86 12.10 -14.50 -0.14
N THR A 87 13.31 -14.92 0.15
CA THR A 87 14.43 -13.98 0.15
C THR A 87 14.65 -13.33 -1.20
N LYS A 88 14.31 -14.03 -2.27
CA LYS A 88 14.47 -13.48 -3.60
C LYS A 88 13.53 -12.30 -3.81
N THR A 89 12.25 -12.45 -3.43
CA THR A 89 11.28 -11.38 -3.57
C THR A 89 11.69 -10.19 -2.71
N ILE A 90 12.12 -10.43 -1.49
CA ILE A 90 12.54 -9.36 -0.59
C ILE A 90 13.73 -8.62 -1.18
N GLN A 91 14.69 -9.35 -1.73
CA GLN A 91 15.85 -8.71 -2.31
C GLN A 91 15.50 -7.90 -3.55
N GLU A 92 14.61 -8.43 -4.39
CA GLU A 92 14.16 -7.71 -5.57
C GLU A 92 13.47 -6.40 -5.18
N ALA A 93 12.67 -6.45 -4.11
CA ALA A 93 11.98 -5.24 -3.65
C ALA A 93 12.98 -4.21 -3.14
N ARG A 94 13.99 -4.66 -2.40
CA ARG A 94 15.00 -3.75 -1.90
C ARG A 94 15.81 -3.14 -3.04
N ASP A 95 16.16 -3.97 -4.03
CA ASP A 95 16.91 -3.48 -5.19
C ASP A 95 16.10 -2.46 -5.98
N ALA A 96 14.79 -2.55 -5.92
CA ALA A 96 13.91 -1.60 -6.58
C ALA A 96 13.65 -0.34 -5.77
N GLY A 97 14.25 -0.26 -4.58
CA GLY A 97 14.13 0.94 -3.75
C GLY A 97 13.04 0.88 -2.71
N LEU A 98 12.37 -0.27 -2.54
CA LEU A 98 11.33 -0.39 -1.54
C LEU A 98 11.97 -0.84 -0.23
N THR A 99 11.91 -0.01 0.78
CA THR A 99 12.63 -0.27 2.02
C THR A 99 11.74 -0.69 3.18
N GLN A 100 10.44 -0.41 3.12
CA GLN A 100 9.53 -0.85 4.17
C GLN A 100 8.89 -2.15 3.73
N ILE A 101 9.46 -3.26 4.17
CA ILE A 101 9.02 -4.59 3.78
C ILE A 101 8.74 -5.38 5.03
N MET A 102 7.54 -5.95 5.13
CA MET A 102 7.10 -6.64 6.33
C MET A 102 6.59 -8.03 5.98
N ALA A 103 6.73 -8.96 6.92
CA ALA A 103 6.03 -10.21 6.79
C ALA A 103 4.53 -9.94 6.96
N ARG A 104 3.70 -10.79 6.38
CA ARG A 104 2.26 -10.57 6.39
C ARG A 104 1.69 -10.41 7.79
N SER A 105 2.13 -11.24 8.75
CA SER A 105 1.61 -11.16 10.10
C SER A 105 1.98 -9.83 10.77
N GLY A 106 3.21 -9.38 10.58
CA GLY A 106 3.63 -8.09 11.12
C GLY A 106 2.89 -6.95 10.46
N PHE A 107 2.63 -7.07 9.15
CA PHE A 107 1.88 -6.08 8.42
C PHE A 107 0.46 -5.96 8.98
N VAL A 108 -0.20 -7.09 9.23
CA VAL A 108 -1.56 -7.08 9.76
C VAL A 108 -1.59 -6.40 11.13
N GLU A 109 -0.59 -6.66 11.97
CA GLU A 109 -0.55 -6.03 13.27
C GLU A 109 -0.31 -4.52 13.17
N ALA A 110 0.50 -4.10 12.23
CA ALA A 110 0.81 -2.68 12.07
C ALA A 110 -0.26 -1.92 11.30
N LEU A 111 -1.15 -2.62 10.62
CA LEU A 111 -2.07 -2.01 9.68
C LEU A 111 -2.90 -0.87 10.26
N PRO A 112 -3.50 -0.99 11.44
CA PRO A 112 -4.31 0.13 11.96
C PRO A 112 -3.51 1.42 12.09
N GLU A 113 -2.24 1.31 12.53
CA GLU A 113 -1.41 2.50 12.67
C GLU A 113 -0.94 3.02 11.32
N LEU A 114 -0.66 2.11 10.39
CA LEU A 114 -0.16 2.51 9.08
C LEU A 114 -1.17 3.36 8.32
N ILE A 115 -2.46 3.05 8.47
CA ILE A 115 -3.47 3.69 7.65
C ILE A 115 -4.34 4.67 8.42
N ARG A 116 -4.10 4.84 9.71
CA ARG A 116 -4.88 5.77 10.52
C ARG A 116 -4.79 7.18 9.91
N PRO A 117 -5.92 7.87 9.73
CA PRO A 117 -5.88 9.20 9.17
C PRO A 117 -5.13 10.16 10.07
N ARG A 118 -4.37 11.06 9.46
CA ARG A 118 -3.70 12.06 10.22
C ARG A 118 -4.61 13.22 10.37
N ASN A 119 -4.78 13.63 11.58
CA ASN A 119 -5.62 14.71 11.78
C ASN A 119 -4.91 15.95 11.93
N GLY A 120 -4.50 16.42 11.21
CA GLY A 120 -3.92 17.68 11.35
C GLY A 120 -3.11 18.21 11.79
#